data_e94ea8ed0f2769ec626398c90fb75d48
#
_entry.id   e94ea8ed0f2769ec626398c90fb75d48
#
_cell.length_a   1.000
_cell.length_b   1.000
_cell.length_c   1.000
_cell.angle_alpha   90.00
_cell.angle_beta   90.00
_cell.angle_gamma   90.00
#
_symmetry.space_group_name_H-M   'P 1'
#
loop_
_entity.id
_entity.type
_entity.pdbx_description
1 polymer ?
#
loop_
_entity_poly.entity_id
_entity_poly.type
_entity_poly.pdbx_seq_one_letter_code
_entity_poly.pdbx_strand_id
1 'polypeptide(L)'
;MNLESTKYKKRLIIMLVILIVAAIIANASQKIISEKATEIDETVEILQAIPSEEYAQRLEELKGSGQELYESKEDALQRIQETQETYNSIVKYPKIAQIILITLSYSGPIIAIMMYFILTGWIIQKKTPDIKKWLSIAMRILVLIILLPLLYIPLIIIGIFGQIPFAIYTLYKYIKTKKSEDKDDVIVEK
;
A
#
# COMPACT_ATOMS: atom_id res chain seq x y z
N MET A 1 34.21 8.70 -6.96
CA MET A 1 32.75 8.41 -6.96
C MET A 1 32.16 8.97 -5.66
N ASN A 2 31.36 10.03 -5.77
CA ASN A 2 30.86 10.77 -4.61
C ASN A 2 29.85 9.95 -3.81
N LEU A 3 30.02 9.91 -2.51
CA LEU A 3 29.18 9.13 -1.58
C LEU A 3 27.71 9.54 -1.65
N GLU A 4 27.41 10.78 -2.02
CA GLU A 4 26.06 11.33 -2.15
C GLU A 4 25.32 10.81 -3.38
N SER A 5 25.95 10.77 -4.56
CA SER A 5 25.37 10.23 -5.80
C SER A 5 24.97 8.77 -5.61
N THR A 6 25.87 7.97 -5.01
CA THR A 6 25.60 6.58 -4.67
C THR A 6 24.41 6.40 -3.73
N LYS A 7 24.22 7.32 -2.77
CA LYS A 7 23.11 7.29 -1.82
C LYS A 7 21.76 7.52 -2.51
N TYR A 8 21.66 8.48 -3.41
CA TYR A 8 20.42 8.75 -4.15
C TYR A 8 20.13 7.63 -5.16
N LYS A 9 21.15 7.09 -5.84
CA LYS A 9 21.00 5.92 -6.71
C LYS A 9 20.42 4.72 -5.96
N LYS A 10 20.95 4.39 -4.77
CA LYS A 10 20.43 3.30 -3.93
C LYS A 10 18.97 3.52 -3.55
N ARG A 11 18.57 4.75 -3.19
CA ARG A 11 17.17 5.06 -2.86
C ARG A 11 16.24 4.85 -4.05
N LEU A 12 16.63 5.28 -5.25
CA LEU A 12 15.85 5.07 -6.47
C LEU A 12 15.69 3.58 -6.78
N ILE A 13 16.76 2.79 -6.65
CA ILE A 13 16.71 1.34 -6.86
C ILE A 13 15.74 0.70 -5.85
N ILE A 14 15.82 1.05 -4.57
CA ILE A 14 14.93 0.50 -3.54
C ILE A 14 13.47 0.85 -3.86
N MET A 15 13.19 2.11 -4.23
CA MET A 15 11.84 2.54 -4.61
C MET A 15 11.34 1.75 -5.82
N LEU A 16 12.17 1.57 -6.83
CA LEU A 16 11.82 0.80 -8.02
C LEU A 16 11.49 -0.66 -7.68
N VAL A 17 12.29 -1.28 -6.84
CA VAL A 17 12.05 -2.66 -6.37
C VAL A 17 10.71 -2.74 -5.61
N ILE A 18 10.44 -1.80 -4.71
CA ILE A 18 9.16 -1.73 -3.97
C ILE A 18 7.99 -1.62 -4.94
N LEU A 19 8.07 -0.75 -5.94
CA LEU A 19 7.02 -0.56 -6.94
C LEU A 19 6.81 -1.82 -7.79
N ILE A 20 7.88 -2.49 -8.22
CA ILE A 20 7.78 -3.73 -9.00
C ILE A 20 7.11 -4.83 -8.17
N VAL A 21 7.53 -5.04 -6.93
CA VAL A 21 6.93 -6.04 -6.04
C VAL A 21 5.46 -5.71 -5.77
N ALA A 22 5.15 -4.44 -5.49
CA ALA A 22 3.77 -4.00 -5.30
C ALA A 22 2.91 -4.20 -6.56
N ALA A 23 3.45 -3.97 -7.75
CA ALA A 23 2.75 -4.19 -9.02
C ALA A 23 2.47 -5.68 -9.28
N ILE A 24 3.40 -6.58 -8.94
CA ILE A 24 3.19 -8.03 -9.02
C ILE A 24 2.06 -8.46 -8.08
N ILE A 25 2.09 -8.00 -6.82
CA ILE A 25 1.03 -8.27 -5.85
C ILE A 25 -0.31 -7.68 -6.32
N ALA A 26 -0.30 -6.44 -6.83
CA ALA A 26 -1.49 -5.78 -7.35
C ALA A 26 -2.14 -6.54 -8.50
N ASN A 27 -1.34 -7.09 -9.42
CA ASN A 27 -1.87 -7.88 -10.53
C ASN A 27 -2.52 -9.18 -10.05
N ALA A 28 -1.92 -9.86 -9.07
CA ALA A 28 -2.52 -11.04 -8.46
C ALA A 28 -3.80 -10.70 -7.67
N SER A 29 -3.78 -9.62 -6.89
CA SER A 29 -4.94 -9.15 -6.12
C SER A 29 -6.09 -8.72 -7.03
N GLN A 30 -5.80 -8.07 -8.15
CA GLN A 30 -6.83 -7.66 -9.12
C GLN A 30 -7.60 -8.86 -9.67
N LYS A 31 -6.88 -9.96 -9.95
CA LYS A 31 -7.52 -11.20 -10.41
C LYS A 31 -8.48 -11.76 -9.35
N ILE A 32 -8.00 -11.85 -8.10
CA ILE A 32 -8.82 -12.33 -6.97
C ILE A 32 -10.06 -11.44 -6.76
N ILE A 33 -9.88 -10.11 -6.81
CA ILE A 33 -10.97 -9.14 -6.67
C ILE A 33 -12.02 -9.34 -7.78
N SER A 34 -11.58 -9.54 -9.02
CA SER A 34 -12.48 -9.76 -10.14
C SER A 34 -13.24 -11.08 -10.02
N GLU A 35 -12.56 -12.17 -9.61
CA GLU A 35 -13.20 -13.47 -9.37
C GLU A 35 -14.22 -13.40 -8.23
N LYS A 36 -13.86 -12.73 -7.13
CA LYS A 36 -14.77 -12.54 -5.99
C LYS A 36 -15.97 -11.67 -6.32
N ALA A 37 -15.82 -10.62 -7.11
CA ALA A 37 -16.95 -9.81 -7.57
C ALA A 37 -17.96 -10.66 -8.34
N THR A 38 -17.48 -11.51 -9.26
CA THR A 38 -18.36 -12.42 -10.02
C THR A 38 -19.06 -13.44 -9.11
N GLU A 39 -18.32 -14.05 -8.17
CA GLU A 39 -18.89 -15.00 -7.21
C GLU A 39 -19.98 -14.36 -6.32
N ILE A 40 -19.78 -13.10 -5.92
CA ILE A 40 -20.76 -12.34 -5.13
C ILE A 40 -22.01 -12.04 -5.97
N ASP A 41 -21.83 -11.60 -7.22
CA ASP A 41 -22.96 -11.34 -8.13
C ASP A 41 -23.82 -12.58 -8.33
N GLU A 42 -23.19 -13.74 -8.60
CA GLU A 42 -23.89 -15.04 -8.71
C GLU A 42 -24.60 -15.41 -7.40
N THR A 43 -23.96 -15.18 -6.25
CA THR A 43 -24.55 -15.48 -4.94
C THR A 43 -25.78 -14.62 -4.66
N VAL A 44 -25.75 -13.32 -4.99
CA VAL A 44 -26.90 -12.42 -4.87
C VAL A 44 -28.05 -12.91 -5.74
N GLU A 45 -27.76 -13.29 -6.98
CA GLU A 45 -28.77 -13.77 -7.94
C GLU A 45 -29.46 -15.06 -7.45
N ILE A 46 -28.67 -16.02 -6.96
CA ILE A 46 -29.18 -17.27 -6.35
C ILE A 46 -30.02 -16.96 -5.11
N LEU A 47 -29.57 -16.11 -4.23
CA LEU A 47 -30.27 -15.77 -2.99
C LEU A 47 -31.60 -15.06 -3.27
N GLN A 48 -31.64 -14.21 -4.29
CA GLN A 48 -32.86 -13.54 -4.72
C GLN A 48 -33.87 -14.52 -5.29
N ALA A 49 -33.44 -15.55 -6.01
CA ALA A 49 -34.27 -16.55 -6.61
C ALA A 49 -34.91 -17.53 -5.61
N ILE A 50 -34.30 -17.78 -4.47
CA ILE A 50 -34.82 -18.71 -3.44
C ILE A 50 -36.03 -18.08 -2.72
N PRO A 51 -37.19 -18.75 -2.61
CA PRO A 51 -38.31 -18.29 -1.79
C PRO A 51 -37.90 -18.12 -0.31
N SER A 52 -38.47 -17.13 0.39
CA SER A 52 -38.16 -16.90 1.78
C SER A 52 -38.46 -18.08 2.71
N GLU A 53 -39.51 -18.83 2.40
CA GLU A 53 -39.90 -20.06 3.12
C GLU A 53 -38.86 -21.18 2.95
N GLU A 54 -38.34 -21.36 1.75
CA GLU A 54 -37.28 -22.35 1.46
C GLU A 54 -35.95 -21.95 2.15
N TYR A 55 -35.63 -20.65 2.16
CA TYR A 55 -34.49 -20.14 2.87
C TYR A 55 -34.57 -20.42 4.38
N ALA A 56 -35.74 -20.18 4.99
CA ALA A 56 -35.97 -20.44 6.40
C ALA A 56 -35.82 -21.92 6.76
N GLN A 57 -36.33 -22.84 5.90
CA GLN A 57 -36.16 -24.28 6.10
C GLN A 57 -34.69 -24.70 6.06
N ARG A 58 -33.95 -24.24 5.05
CA ARG A 58 -32.49 -24.52 4.95
C ARG A 58 -31.69 -23.93 6.13
N LEU A 59 -32.10 -22.78 6.65
CA LEU A 59 -31.51 -22.15 7.81
C LEU A 59 -31.68 -23.01 9.06
N GLU A 60 -32.87 -23.62 9.28
CA GLU A 60 -33.11 -24.52 10.41
C GLU A 60 -32.28 -25.81 10.31
N GLU A 61 -32.11 -26.37 9.14
CA GLU A 61 -31.25 -27.54 8.90
C GLU A 61 -29.77 -27.25 9.24
N LEU A 62 -29.30 -26.01 9.01
CA LEU A 62 -27.91 -25.61 9.21
C LEU A 62 -27.62 -25.10 10.63
N LYS A 63 -28.62 -24.76 11.44
CA LYS A 63 -28.45 -24.28 12.83
C LYS A 63 -27.66 -25.24 13.74
N GLY A 64 -27.54 -26.52 13.35
CA GLY A 64 -26.72 -27.51 14.07
C GLY A 64 -25.23 -27.57 13.66
N SER A 65 -24.81 -26.85 12.61
CA SER A 65 -23.48 -27.00 12.01
C SER A 65 -22.39 -26.06 12.55
N GLY A 66 -22.73 -25.14 13.48
CA GLY A 66 -21.77 -24.20 14.09
C GLY A 66 -21.32 -23.07 13.17
N GLN A 67 -21.93 -22.89 12.01
CA GLN A 67 -21.68 -21.76 11.12
C GLN A 67 -22.46 -20.53 11.58
N GLU A 68 -21.87 -19.34 11.43
CA GLU A 68 -22.57 -18.07 11.60
C GLU A 68 -23.64 -17.96 10.49
N LEU A 69 -24.89 -18.11 10.89
CA LEU A 69 -26.03 -18.04 9.98
C LEU A 69 -26.74 -16.70 10.17
N TYR A 70 -27.11 -16.09 9.06
CA TYR A 70 -27.93 -14.88 9.10
C TYR A 70 -29.35 -15.22 9.54
N GLU A 71 -29.92 -14.40 10.43
CA GLU A 71 -31.23 -14.66 11.05
C GLU A 71 -32.37 -14.62 10.02
N SER A 72 -32.22 -13.82 8.93
CA SER A 72 -33.20 -13.74 7.86
C SER A 72 -32.55 -13.66 6.47
N LYS A 73 -33.35 -13.94 5.43
CA LYS A 73 -32.93 -13.78 4.04
C LYS A 73 -32.60 -12.32 3.73
N GLU A 74 -33.36 -11.39 4.28
CA GLU A 74 -33.21 -9.97 4.11
C GLU A 74 -31.86 -9.48 4.68
N ASP A 75 -31.50 -9.94 5.88
CA ASP A 75 -30.20 -9.64 6.50
C ASP A 75 -29.04 -10.19 5.66
N ALA A 76 -29.17 -11.42 5.18
CA ALA A 76 -28.17 -12.03 4.32
C ALA A 76 -27.97 -11.22 3.02
N LEU A 77 -29.07 -10.87 2.36
CA LEU A 77 -29.06 -10.05 1.14
C LEU A 77 -28.43 -8.68 1.39
N GLN A 78 -28.81 -8.00 2.46
CA GLN A 78 -28.26 -6.67 2.77
C GLN A 78 -26.73 -6.72 2.94
N ARG A 79 -26.20 -7.66 3.73
CA ARG A 79 -24.76 -7.77 3.96
C ARG A 79 -23.98 -8.15 2.70
N ILE A 80 -24.55 -9.04 1.88
CA ILE A 80 -23.92 -9.42 0.62
C ILE A 80 -23.95 -8.26 -0.36
N GLN A 81 -25.03 -7.47 -0.42
CA GLN A 81 -25.12 -6.27 -1.25
C GLN A 81 -24.13 -5.19 -0.82
N GLU A 82 -23.96 -4.93 0.47
CA GLU A 82 -22.92 -4.02 0.98
C GLU A 82 -21.51 -4.47 0.52
N THR A 83 -21.26 -5.76 0.56
CA THR A 83 -20.01 -6.35 0.07
C THR A 83 -19.88 -6.20 -1.44
N GLN A 84 -20.94 -6.49 -2.19
CA GLN A 84 -21.03 -6.34 -3.65
C GLN A 84 -20.74 -4.90 -4.08
N GLU A 85 -21.32 -3.90 -3.43
CA GLU A 85 -21.05 -2.48 -3.71
C GLU A 85 -19.56 -2.14 -3.53
N THR A 86 -18.93 -2.69 -2.49
CA THR A 86 -17.50 -2.49 -2.24
C THR A 86 -16.66 -3.05 -3.39
N TYR A 87 -16.90 -4.28 -3.81
CA TYR A 87 -16.15 -4.90 -4.91
C TYR A 87 -16.44 -4.20 -6.25
N ASN A 88 -17.70 -3.90 -6.54
CA ASN A 88 -18.11 -3.22 -7.75
C ASN A 88 -17.57 -1.80 -7.86
N SER A 89 -17.36 -1.12 -6.73
CA SER A 89 -16.69 0.20 -6.71
C SER A 89 -15.27 0.14 -7.26
N ILE A 90 -14.58 -0.99 -7.10
CA ILE A 90 -13.22 -1.23 -7.59
C ILE A 90 -13.26 -1.72 -9.05
N VAL A 91 -14.12 -2.70 -9.32
CA VAL A 91 -14.19 -3.39 -10.63
C VAL A 91 -14.68 -2.47 -11.76
N LYS A 92 -15.45 -1.42 -11.45
CA LYS A 92 -15.92 -0.43 -12.46
C LYS A 92 -14.78 0.32 -13.15
N TYR A 93 -13.58 0.38 -12.57
CA TYR A 93 -12.45 1.05 -13.20
C TYR A 93 -11.76 0.13 -14.24
N PRO A 94 -11.15 0.69 -15.30
CA PRO A 94 -10.31 -0.10 -16.21
C PRO A 94 -9.25 -0.90 -15.47
N LYS A 95 -8.94 -2.13 -15.90
CA LYS A 95 -7.95 -3.02 -15.23
C LYS A 95 -6.62 -2.34 -14.92
N ILE A 96 -6.13 -1.51 -15.84
CA ILE A 96 -4.88 -0.77 -15.64
C ILE A 96 -5.00 0.20 -14.47
N ALA A 97 -6.11 0.93 -14.37
CA ALA A 97 -6.35 1.86 -13.27
C ALA A 97 -6.47 1.11 -11.92
N GLN A 98 -7.15 -0.05 -11.91
CA GLN A 98 -7.21 -0.91 -10.72
C GLN A 98 -5.82 -1.33 -10.26
N ILE A 99 -4.98 -1.85 -11.17
CA ILE A 99 -3.61 -2.28 -10.86
C ILE A 99 -2.79 -1.10 -10.35
N ILE A 100 -2.89 0.08 -10.95
CA ILE A 100 -2.19 1.29 -10.49
C ILE A 100 -2.64 1.66 -9.07
N LEU A 101 -3.94 1.73 -8.80
CA LEU A 101 -4.47 2.08 -7.47
C LEU A 101 -4.03 1.08 -6.40
N ILE A 102 -4.11 -0.21 -6.68
CA ILE A 102 -3.68 -1.27 -5.77
C ILE A 102 -2.16 -1.21 -5.55
N THR A 103 -1.37 -0.98 -6.61
CA THR A 103 0.09 -0.81 -6.51
C THR A 103 0.45 0.36 -5.60
N LEU A 104 -0.20 1.51 -5.77
CA LEU A 104 0.01 2.70 -4.95
C LEU A 104 -0.40 2.45 -3.49
N SER A 105 -1.48 1.70 -3.26
CA SER A 105 -1.95 1.34 -1.92
C SER A 105 -0.97 0.42 -1.18
N TYR A 106 -0.34 -0.54 -1.85
CA TYR A 106 0.65 -1.42 -1.24
C TYR A 106 2.03 -0.75 -1.08
N SER A 107 2.48 0.01 -2.08
CA SER A 107 3.78 0.69 -2.03
C SER A 107 3.78 1.90 -1.10
N GLY A 108 2.66 2.61 -0.99
CA GLY A 108 2.52 3.85 -0.25
C GLY A 108 3.01 3.77 1.20
N PRO A 109 2.48 2.88 2.04
CA PRO A 109 2.91 2.75 3.44
C PRO A 109 4.40 2.44 3.58
N ILE A 110 4.96 1.60 2.71
CA ILE A 110 6.39 1.22 2.73
C ILE A 110 7.25 2.44 2.41
N ILE A 111 6.88 3.20 1.38
CA ILE A 111 7.60 4.42 0.99
C ILE A 111 7.45 5.50 2.06
N ALA A 112 6.27 5.64 2.68
CA ALA A 112 6.07 6.57 3.80
C ALA A 112 6.99 6.26 4.98
N ILE A 113 7.12 4.99 5.36
CA ILE A 113 8.07 4.56 6.40
C ILE A 113 9.51 4.89 5.99
N MET A 114 9.88 4.65 4.73
CA MET A 114 11.20 5.02 4.23
C MET A 114 11.45 6.53 4.31
N MET A 115 10.47 7.36 3.93
CA MET A 115 10.54 8.82 4.05
C MET A 115 10.69 9.25 5.50
N TYR A 116 9.92 8.65 6.42
CA TYR A 116 10.04 8.88 7.86
C TYR A 116 11.47 8.62 8.35
N PHE A 117 12.09 7.48 8.00
CA PHE A 117 13.46 7.16 8.41
C PHE A 117 14.49 8.12 7.83
N ILE A 118 14.28 8.62 6.62
CA ILE A 118 15.17 9.60 6.00
C ILE A 118 15.05 10.95 6.71
N LEU A 119 13.84 11.43 6.92
CA LEU A 119 13.56 12.74 7.50
C LEU A 119 14.00 12.80 8.97
N THR A 120 13.59 11.84 9.79
CA THR A 120 13.96 11.77 11.19
C THR A 120 15.45 11.56 11.36
N GLY A 121 16.09 10.79 10.46
CA GLY A 121 17.53 10.61 10.43
C GLY A 121 18.28 11.92 10.21
N TRP A 122 17.81 12.72 9.28
CA TRP A 122 18.41 14.03 9.01
C TRP A 122 18.23 14.99 10.20
N ILE A 123 17.05 15.01 10.83
CA ILE A 123 16.77 15.86 12.01
C ILE A 123 17.66 15.47 13.19
N ILE A 124 17.75 14.17 13.51
CA ILE A 124 18.55 13.69 14.64
C ILE A 124 20.02 13.98 14.39
N GLN A 125 20.54 13.70 13.20
CA GLN A 125 21.94 13.95 12.86
C GLN A 125 22.32 15.44 12.95
N LYS A 126 21.36 16.34 12.64
CA LYS A 126 21.56 17.77 12.76
C LYS A 126 21.58 18.25 14.22
N LYS A 127 20.74 17.67 15.09
CA LYS A 127 20.59 18.06 16.50
C LYS A 127 21.60 17.37 17.44
N THR A 128 21.95 16.13 17.14
CA THR A 128 22.82 15.29 17.97
C THR A 128 23.83 14.53 17.10
N PRO A 129 24.89 15.22 16.60
CA PRO A 129 25.85 14.63 15.66
C PRO A 129 26.60 13.42 16.26
N ASP A 130 26.82 13.42 17.57
CA ASP A 130 27.60 12.38 18.27
C ASP A 130 26.82 11.14 18.68
N ILE A 131 25.51 11.09 18.38
CA ILE A 131 24.68 9.94 18.71
C ILE A 131 25.14 8.68 17.94
N LYS A 132 25.32 7.57 18.65
CA LYS A 132 25.67 6.29 18.00
C LYS A 132 24.58 5.90 17.00
N LYS A 133 24.96 5.49 15.79
CA LYS A 133 24.02 5.17 14.68
C LYS A 133 22.95 4.17 15.08
N TRP A 134 23.32 3.11 15.82
CA TRP A 134 22.36 2.10 16.26
C TRP A 134 21.31 2.66 17.24
N LEU A 135 21.72 3.55 18.16
CA LEU A 135 20.81 4.19 19.12
C LEU A 135 19.82 5.12 18.39
N SER A 136 20.29 5.88 17.40
CA SER A 136 19.44 6.69 16.54
C SER A 136 18.40 5.85 15.79
N ILE A 137 18.76 4.66 15.28
CA ILE A 137 17.84 3.75 14.60
C ILE A 137 16.85 3.18 15.60
N ALA A 138 17.28 2.71 16.76
CA ALA A 138 16.42 2.14 17.79
C ALA A 138 15.37 3.15 18.28
N MET A 139 15.76 4.40 18.53
CA MET A 139 14.83 5.48 18.91
C MET A 139 13.76 5.72 17.82
N ARG A 140 14.14 5.72 16.56
CA ARG A 140 13.18 5.92 15.45
C ARG A 140 12.19 4.77 15.35
N ILE A 141 12.66 3.53 15.50
CA ILE A 141 11.80 2.34 15.50
C ILE A 141 10.82 2.44 16.67
N LEU A 142 11.30 2.77 17.87
CA LEU A 142 10.44 2.90 19.04
C LEU A 142 9.36 3.97 18.85
N VAL A 143 9.73 5.15 18.36
CA VAL A 143 8.79 6.24 18.07
C VAL A 143 7.79 5.82 17.00
N LEU A 144 8.23 5.13 15.95
CA LEU A 144 7.34 4.63 14.90
C LEU A 144 6.32 3.63 15.46
N ILE A 145 6.75 2.68 16.30
CA ILE A 145 5.85 1.68 16.91
C ILE A 145 4.79 2.37 17.78
N ILE A 146 5.18 3.36 18.59
CA ILE A 146 4.24 4.09 19.45
C ILE A 146 3.24 4.92 18.63
N LEU A 147 3.70 5.55 17.55
CA LEU A 147 2.89 6.43 16.74
C LEU A 147 2.09 5.70 15.65
N LEU A 148 2.45 4.45 15.32
CA LEU A 148 1.85 3.69 14.23
C LEU A 148 0.31 3.61 14.33
N PRO A 149 -0.29 3.30 15.50
CA PRO A 149 -1.75 3.24 15.62
C PRO A 149 -2.44 4.58 15.34
N LEU A 150 -1.80 5.70 15.72
CA LEU A 150 -2.33 7.05 15.53
C LEU A 150 -2.10 7.57 14.11
N LEU A 151 -1.00 7.16 13.49
CA LEU A 151 -0.55 7.66 12.17
C LEU A 151 -0.89 6.71 11.03
N TYR A 152 -1.57 5.58 11.28
CA TYR A 152 -1.84 4.58 10.25
C TYR A 152 -2.54 5.18 9.02
N ILE A 153 -3.65 5.88 9.22
CA ILE A 153 -4.40 6.53 8.14
C ILE A 153 -3.59 7.66 7.48
N PRO A 154 -3.01 8.62 8.24
CA PRO A 154 -2.12 9.63 7.65
C PRO A 154 -0.93 9.04 6.88
N LEU A 155 -0.32 7.95 7.36
CA LEU A 155 0.80 7.30 6.67
C LEU A 155 0.39 6.72 5.32
N ILE A 156 -0.80 6.13 5.22
CA ILE A 156 -1.33 5.63 3.95
C ILE A 156 -1.53 6.80 2.98
N ILE A 157 -2.16 7.89 3.42
CA ILE A 157 -2.43 9.07 2.59
C ILE A 157 -1.11 9.71 2.13
N ILE A 158 -0.19 9.97 3.06
CA ILE A 158 1.14 10.53 2.76
C ILE A 158 1.92 9.58 1.83
N GLY A 159 1.81 8.26 2.06
CA GLY A 159 2.45 7.26 1.21
C GLY A 159 1.93 7.31 -0.22
N ILE A 160 0.61 7.31 -0.42
CA ILE A 160 0.01 7.32 -1.75
C ILE A 160 0.34 8.61 -2.50
N PHE A 161 0.11 9.78 -1.89
CA PHE A 161 0.32 11.06 -2.55
C PHE A 161 1.76 11.56 -2.51
N GLY A 162 2.53 11.19 -1.49
CA GLY A 162 3.92 11.63 -1.29
C GLY A 162 4.95 10.87 -2.12
N GLN A 163 4.65 9.65 -2.58
CA GLN A 163 5.64 8.83 -3.30
C GLN A 163 6.07 9.46 -4.63
N ILE A 164 5.17 10.12 -5.37
CA ILE A 164 5.50 10.78 -6.64
C ILE A 164 6.42 11.98 -6.41
N PRO A 165 6.07 12.97 -5.56
CA PRO A 165 6.98 14.07 -5.25
C PRO A 165 8.33 13.61 -4.70
N PHE A 166 8.33 12.56 -3.87
CA PHE A 166 9.55 12.02 -3.31
C PHE A 166 10.44 11.35 -4.37
N ALA A 167 9.86 10.62 -5.31
CA ALA A 167 10.58 10.05 -6.45
C ALA A 167 11.20 11.14 -7.32
N ILE A 168 10.43 12.17 -7.66
CA ILE A 168 10.89 13.33 -8.44
C ILE A 168 12.04 14.04 -7.72
N TYR A 169 11.89 14.32 -6.43
CA TYR A 169 12.94 14.95 -5.62
C TYR A 169 14.22 14.11 -5.58
N THR A 170 14.10 12.80 -5.38
CA THR A 170 15.24 11.88 -5.31
C THR A 170 15.96 11.81 -6.67
N LEU A 171 15.19 11.74 -7.76
CA LEU A 171 15.71 11.76 -9.13
C LEU A 171 16.42 13.08 -9.45
N TYR A 172 15.80 14.21 -9.12
CA TYR A 172 16.40 15.53 -9.30
C TYR A 172 17.74 15.64 -8.56
N LYS A 173 17.78 15.22 -7.30
CA LYS A 173 19.02 15.22 -6.50
C LYS A 173 20.09 14.31 -7.09
N TYR A 174 19.71 13.13 -7.58
CA TYR A 174 20.63 12.21 -8.24
C TYR A 174 21.26 12.84 -9.47
N ILE A 175 20.45 13.40 -10.36
CA ILE A 175 20.91 14.04 -11.61
C ILE A 175 21.81 15.24 -11.29
N LYS A 176 21.42 16.10 -10.35
CA LYS A 176 22.21 17.26 -9.95
C LYS A 176 23.58 16.86 -9.40
N THR A 177 23.64 15.85 -8.54
CA THR A 177 24.89 15.38 -7.91
C THR A 177 25.80 14.74 -8.97
N LYS A 178 25.23 13.92 -9.88
CA LYS A 178 25.99 13.31 -10.96
C LYS A 178 26.60 14.35 -11.90
N LYS A 179 25.83 15.39 -12.27
CA LYS A 179 26.32 16.48 -13.14
C LYS A 179 27.44 17.30 -12.50
N SER A 180 27.51 17.36 -11.17
CA SER A 180 28.62 18.00 -10.43
C SER A 180 29.87 17.13 -10.49
N GLU A 181 29.73 15.80 -10.35
CA GLU A 181 30.85 14.86 -10.47
C GLU A 181 31.53 14.92 -11.85
N ASP A 182 30.69 14.87 -12.93
CA ASP A 182 31.20 14.92 -14.31
C ASP A 182 31.96 16.21 -14.62
N LYS A 183 31.65 17.33 -13.93
CA LYS A 183 32.39 18.60 -14.10
C LYS A 183 33.73 18.61 -13.35
N ASP A 184 33.78 18.03 -12.15
CA ASP A 184 34.99 17.99 -11.36
C ASP A 184 36.03 17.06 -12.00
N ASP A 185 35.59 15.94 -12.62
CA ASP A 185 36.48 15.02 -13.35
C ASP A 185 37.13 15.68 -14.60
N VAL A 186 36.41 16.55 -15.32
CA VAL A 186 36.93 17.28 -16.49
C VAL A 186 37.98 18.35 -16.13
N ILE A 187 37.94 18.88 -14.90
CA ILE A 187 38.89 19.88 -14.39
C ILE A 187 40.22 19.23 -13.97
N VAL A 188 40.20 17.99 -13.55
CA VAL A 188 41.40 17.26 -13.08
C VAL A 188 42.22 16.72 -14.26
N GLU A 189 41.65 16.54 -15.46
CA GLU A 189 42.35 16.08 -16.65
C GLU A 189 43.04 17.19 -17.48
N LYS A 190 42.95 18.44 -17.05
CA LYS A 190 43.65 19.59 -17.66
C LYS A 190 44.78 20.08 -16.79
#